data_3d7cb9521f8e868dd56eb77c5cc82cd5
#
_entry.id   3d7cb9521f8e868dd56eb77c5cc82cd5
#
_cell.length_a   1.000
_cell.length_b   1.000
_cell.length_c   1.000
_cell.angle_alpha   90.00
_cell.angle_beta   90.00
_cell.angle_gamma   90.00
#
_symmetry.space_group_name_H-M   'P 1'
#
loop_
_entity.id
_entity.type
_entity.pdbx_description
1 polymer ?
#
loop_
_entity_poly.entity_id
_entity_poly.type
_entity_poly.pdbx_seq_one_letter_code
_entity_poly.pdbx_strand_id
1 'polypeptide(L)'
;MEFQHELIIPNEGLPFKVFLFEGGNGNYVREKHWHTSIEIFAVLEGHLEFFMNKEEYPLKAGEQLIINSNEIHSIRAVEKNKTVVLQIPLKQFENYFTAQRFIRFRSQDETADVKLASLIKKLYKVYTARDVGYEFRTMSLFYEIMYMLVKNYRLTEVQEKEIRHSRRLDALSKITTYMREHYNEDLKLSDLASTFGYSDAYLSRMFQKYAKVNYKTYLQDIRMAYAY
;
A
#
# COMPACT_ATOMS: atom_id res chain seq x y z
N MET A 1 6.96 -13.02 -11.08
CA MET A 1 5.93 -13.20 -10.01
C MET A 1 4.65 -12.48 -10.42
N GLU A 2 3.48 -13.13 -10.35
CA GLU A 2 2.23 -12.51 -10.82
C GLU A 2 1.67 -11.48 -9.81
N PHE A 3 1.97 -11.65 -8.50
CA PHE A 3 1.67 -10.68 -7.43
C PHE A 3 2.80 -10.66 -6.41
N GLN A 4 3.17 -9.47 -5.95
CA GLN A 4 4.23 -9.30 -4.97
C GLN A 4 3.72 -8.54 -3.75
N HIS A 5 4.09 -9.00 -2.55
CA HIS A 5 3.91 -8.21 -1.33
C HIS A 5 5.01 -7.17 -1.23
N GLU A 6 4.63 -5.89 -1.17
CA GLU A 6 5.55 -4.77 -0.98
C GLU A 6 5.66 -4.42 0.50
N LEU A 7 6.88 -4.36 1.02
CA LEU A 7 7.15 -3.85 2.35
C LEU A 7 7.29 -2.33 2.30
N ILE A 8 6.39 -1.64 2.98
CA ILE A 8 6.43 -0.18 3.08
C ILE A 8 7.20 0.23 4.33
N ILE A 9 8.32 0.94 4.13
CA ILE A 9 9.14 1.51 5.21
C ILE A 9 8.89 3.01 5.23
N PRO A 10 8.40 3.58 6.35
CA PRO A 10 8.23 5.03 6.50
C PRO A 10 9.52 5.81 6.26
N ASN A 11 9.41 7.07 5.87
CA ASN A 11 10.58 7.94 5.82
C ASN A 11 11.15 8.15 7.23
N GLU A 12 12.46 8.37 7.32
CA GLU A 12 13.14 8.60 8.59
C GLU A 12 12.47 9.73 9.39
N GLY A 13 12.17 9.46 10.65
CA GLY A 13 11.51 10.40 11.56
C GLY A 13 10.02 10.65 11.31
N LEU A 14 9.39 9.98 10.33
CA LEU A 14 7.97 10.12 10.02
C LEU A 14 7.20 8.82 10.26
N PRO A 15 5.90 8.89 10.62
CA PRO A 15 5.05 7.71 10.75
C PRO A 15 4.43 7.23 9.43
N PHE A 16 4.85 7.79 8.29
CA PHE A 16 4.38 7.50 6.93
C PHE A 16 5.52 7.61 5.92
N LYS A 17 5.30 7.13 4.70
CA LYS A 17 6.20 7.34 3.58
C LYS A 17 5.56 8.29 2.58
N VAL A 18 6.34 9.28 2.13
CA VAL A 18 5.96 10.19 1.05
C VAL A 18 7.09 10.32 0.05
N PHE A 19 6.76 10.25 -1.23
CA PHE A 19 7.74 10.38 -2.31
C PHE A 19 7.08 10.89 -3.59
N LEU A 20 7.91 11.38 -4.52
CA LEU A 20 7.47 11.70 -5.87
C LEU A 20 7.72 10.48 -6.75
N PHE A 21 6.68 10.04 -7.42
CA PHE A 21 6.76 9.11 -8.52
C PHE A 21 6.80 9.86 -9.85
N GLU A 22 7.81 9.61 -10.66
CA GLU A 22 7.95 10.18 -11.98
C GLU A 22 8.01 9.04 -13.02
N GLY A 23 6.95 8.88 -13.78
CA GLY A 23 6.95 8.01 -14.95
C GLY A 23 7.66 8.72 -16.10
N GLY A 24 8.90 8.31 -16.40
CA GLY A 24 9.76 9.05 -17.37
C GLY A 24 9.22 9.06 -18.78
N ASN A 25 9.42 7.98 -19.55
CA ASN A 25 9.18 7.95 -20.99
C ASN A 25 7.93 7.18 -21.43
N GLY A 26 6.91 7.08 -20.57
CA GLY A 26 5.64 6.45 -20.94
C GLY A 26 5.62 4.91 -20.92
N ASN A 27 6.70 4.26 -20.49
CA ASN A 27 6.81 2.78 -20.48
C ASN A 27 7.00 2.20 -19.08
N TYR A 28 6.64 2.94 -18.03
CA TYR A 28 6.74 2.40 -16.68
C TYR A 28 5.52 1.55 -16.35
N VAL A 29 5.78 0.33 -15.91
CA VAL A 29 4.77 -0.60 -15.39
C VAL A 29 5.22 -1.04 -14.00
N ARG A 30 4.37 -0.78 -13.02
CA ARG A 30 4.47 -1.44 -11.70
C ARG A 30 3.55 -2.63 -11.72
N GLU A 31 4.14 -3.81 -11.70
CA GLU A 31 3.40 -5.08 -11.73
C GLU A 31 2.45 -5.22 -10.54
N LYS A 32 1.50 -6.13 -10.64
CA LYS A 32 0.51 -6.38 -9.60
C LYS A 32 1.19 -6.66 -8.25
N HIS A 33 0.83 -5.87 -7.26
CA HIS A 33 1.34 -6.00 -5.90
C HIS A 33 0.26 -5.62 -4.87
N TRP A 34 0.55 -5.88 -3.60
CA TRP A 34 -0.25 -5.42 -2.47
C TRP A 34 0.66 -5.07 -1.29
N HIS A 35 0.14 -4.28 -0.37
CA HIS A 35 0.79 -3.93 0.89
C HIS A 35 -0.25 -3.69 1.99
N THR A 36 0.20 -3.62 3.24
CA THR A 36 -0.69 -3.41 4.40
C THR A 36 -0.95 -1.93 4.71
N SER A 37 -0.34 -1.00 4.00
CA SER A 37 -0.57 0.44 4.16
C SER A 37 -1.79 0.92 3.38
N ILE A 38 -2.38 2.02 3.82
CA ILE A 38 -3.24 2.85 2.95
C ILE A 38 -2.31 3.66 2.06
N GLU A 39 -2.57 3.69 0.77
CA GLU A 39 -1.77 4.43 -0.20
C GLU A 39 -2.64 5.42 -0.95
N ILE A 40 -2.13 6.63 -1.15
CA ILE A 40 -2.86 7.69 -1.84
C ILE A 40 -1.95 8.26 -2.92
N PHE A 41 -2.44 8.24 -4.14
CA PHE A 41 -1.81 8.86 -5.29
C PHE A 41 -2.47 10.21 -5.54
N ALA A 42 -1.68 11.28 -5.63
CA ALA A 42 -2.14 12.60 -6.04
C ALA A 42 -1.35 13.04 -7.29
N VAL A 43 -2.00 13.05 -8.44
CA VAL A 43 -1.36 13.37 -9.71
C VAL A 43 -1.17 14.87 -9.84
N LEU A 44 0.07 15.32 -10.02
CA LEU A 44 0.42 16.73 -10.21
C LEU A 44 0.46 17.13 -11.68
N GLU A 45 1.01 16.25 -12.53
CA GLU A 45 1.20 16.46 -13.96
C GLU A 45 0.99 15.14 -14.71
N GLY A 46 0.44 15.20 -15.93
CA GLY A 46 0.20 14.03 -16.77
C GLY A 46 -0.94 13.15 -16.29
N HIS A 47 -0.85 11.85 -16.59
CA HIS A 47 -1.83 10.87 -16.15
C HIS A 47 -1.19 9.50 -15.84
N LEU A 48 -1.92 8.68 -15.06
CA LEU A 48 -1.61 7.30 -14.73
C LEU A 48 -2.82 6.41 -14.94
N GLU A 49 -2.59 5.16 -15.29
CA GLU A 49 -3.62 4.11 -15.34
C GLU A 49 -3.40 3.13 -14.19
N PHE A 50 -4.43 2.96 -13.38
CA PHE A 50 -4.46 1.98 -12.30
C PHE A 50 -5.36 0.81 -12.67
N PHE A 51 -4.94 -0.38 -12.31
CA PHE A 51 -5.71 -1.60 -12.49
C PHE A 51 -5.95 -2.24 -11.13
N MET A 52 -7.20 -2.26 -10.68
CA MET A 52 -7.64 -2.87 -9.42
C MET A 52 -8.88 -3.72 -9.65
N ASN A 53 -8.94 -4.91 -9.06
CA ASN A 53 -10.14 -5.77 -9.11
C ASN A 53 -10.66 -6.04 -10.54
N LYS A 54 -9.78 -6.03 -11.55
CA LYS A 54 -10.07 -6.15 -13.00
C LYS A 54 -10.69 -4.91 -13.65
N GLU A 55 -10.75 -3.81 -12.95
CA GLU A 55 -11.22 -2.52 -13.45
C GLU A 55 -10.04 -1.59 -13.67
N GLU A 56 -10.16 -0.69 -14.62
CA GLU A 56 -9.20 0.33 -14.96
C GLU A 56 -9.66 1.68 -14.40
N TYR A 57 -8.73 2.38 -13.76
CA TYR A 57 -8.96 3.69 -13.15
C TYR A 57 -7.93 4.68 -13.74
N PRO A 58 -8.30 5.40 -14.82
CA PRO A 58 -7.44 6.48 -15.32
C PRO A 58 -7.45 7.64 -14.33
N LEU A 59 -6.28 8.17 -14.02
CA LEU A 59 -6.09 9.27 -13.08
C LEU A 59 -5.33 10.40 -13.75
N LYS A 60 -5.89 11.61 -13.75
CA LYS A 60 -5.35 12.81 -14.42
C LYS A 60 -4.80 13.80 -13.41
N ALA A 61 -4.05 14.78 -13.90
CA ALA A 61 -3.55 15.89 -13.09
C ALA A 61 -4.68 16.58 -12.31
N GLY A 62 -4.47 16.75 -11.00
CA GLY A 62 -5.45 17.29 -10.05
C GLY A 62 -6.31 16.24 -9.36
N GLU A 63 -6.32 14.99 -9.84
CA GLU A 63 -7.09 13.89 -9.25
C GLU A 63 -6.26 13.09 -8.25
N GLN A 64 -6.94 12.33 -7.42
CA GLN A 64 -6.36 11.45 -6.42
C GLN A 64 -7.05 10.08 -6.40
N LEU A 65 -6.34 9.05 -5.95
CA LEU A 65 -6.87 7.70 -5.76
C LEU A 65 -6.39 7.14 -4.43
N ILE A 66 -7.31 6.55 -3.67
CA ILE A 66 -7.00 5.84 -2.42
C ILE A 66 -6.98 4.33 -2.71
N ILE A 67 -5.85 3.69 -2.45
CA ILE A 67 -5.68 2.24 -2.42
C ILE A 67 -5.75 1.80 -0.97
N ASN A 68 -6.68 0.91 -0.67
CA ASN A 68 -6.82 0.38 0.69
C ASN A 68 -5.78 -0.70 0.97
N SER A 69 -5.53 -0.93 2.25
CA SER A 69 -4.70 -2.04 2.69
C SER A 69 -5.15 -3.35 2.08
N ASN A 70 -4.18 -4.12 1.60
CA ASN A 70 -4.39 -5.41 0.96
C ASN A 70 -5.24 -5.36 -0.34
N GLU A 71 -5.33 -4.22 -1.00
CA GLU A 71 -5.85 -4.16 -2.37
C GLU A 71 -4.75 -4.49 -3.37
N ILE A 72 -5.00 -5.52 -4.20
CA ILE A 72 -4.09 -5.88 -5.28
C ILE A 72 -4.27 -4.88 -6.41
N HIS A 73 -3.19 -4.20 -6.76
CA HIS A 73 -3.20 -3.18 -7.81
C HIS A 73 -1.94 -3.22 -8.67
N SER A 74 -2.01 -2.62 -9.83
CA SER A 74 -0.87 -2.35 -10.72
C SER A 74 -1.02 -0.96 -11.32
N ILE A 75 0.10 -0.38 -11.77
CA ILE A 75 0.17 0.98 -12.27
C ILE A 75 0.88 0.97 -13.62
N ARG A 76 0.32 1.68 -14.58
CA ARG A 76 0.97 1.93 -15.86
C ARG A 76 1.07 3.44 -16.11
N ALA A 77 2.27 3.93 -16.34
CA ALA A 77 2.50 5.28 -16.81
C ALA A 77 2.64 5.25 -18.33
N VAL A 78 1.61 5.68 -19.02
CA VAL A 78 1.57 5.70 -20.50
C VAL A 78 2.24 6.93 -21.09
N GLU A 79 2.41 7.96 -20.26
CA GLU A 79 3.13 9.17 -20.62
C GLU A 79 3.90 9.73 -19.41
N LYS A 80 4.65 10.82 -19.65
CA LYS A 80 5.35 11.52 -18.59
C LYS A 80 4.37 12.05 -17.55
N ASN A 81 4.63 11.76 -16.28
CA ASN A 81 3.80 12.21 -15.17
C ASN A 81 4.65 12.56 -13.94
N LYS A 82 4.02 13.33 -13.04
CA LYS A 82 4.50 13.54 -11.68
C LYS A 82 3.38 13.30 -10.70
N THR A 83 3.59 12.37 -9.78
CA THR A 83 2.58 11.94 -8.84
C THR A 83 3.18 11.87 -7.44
N VAL A 84 2.58 12.56 -6.48
CA VAL A 84 2.93 12.37 -5.07
C VAL A 84 2.24 11.13 -4.55
N VAL A 85 3.01 10.23 -3.95
CA VAL A 85 2.53 9.02 -3.31
C VAL A 85 2.70 9.13 -1.81
N LEU A 86 1.61 8.93 -1.07
CA LEU A 86 1.57 8.92 0.39
C LEU A 86 1.15 7.53 0.87
N GLN A 87 2.03 6.83 1.58
CA GLN A 87 1.78 5.49 2.13
C GLN A 87 1.70 5.57 3.66
N ILE A 88 0.55 5.21 4.23
CA ILE A 88 0.24 5.34 5.65
C ILE A 88 0.05 3.95 6.25
N PRO A 89 0.94 3.51 7.16
CA PRO A 89 0.78 2.22 7.84
C PRO A 89 -0.56 2.12 8.57
N LEU A 90 -1.23 0.98 8.49
CA LEU A 90 -2.55 0.75 9.14
C LEU A 90 -2.55 1.07 10.62
N LYS A 91 -1.41 0.92 11.32
CA LYS A 91 -1.27 1.24 12.75
C LYS A 91 -1.70 2.67 13.07
N GLN A 92 -1.55 3.61 12.14
CA GLN A 92 -1.96 5.01 12.34
C GLN A 92 -3.49 5.16 12.49
N PHE A 93 -4.27 4.16 12.09
CA PHE A 93 -5.73 4.15 12.13
C PHE A 93 -6.30 3.22 13.21
N GLU A 94 -5.51 2.67 14.12
CA GLU A 94 -5.94 1.61 15.04
C GLU A 94 -7.14 2.00 15.91
N ASN A 95 -7.25 3.27 16.32
CA ASN A 95 -8.36 3.80 17.11
C ASN A 95 -9.70 3.92 16.33
N TYR A 96 -9.64 3.76 15.00
CA TYR A 96 -10.79 3.90 14.11
C TYR A 96 -11.19 2.59 13.44
N PHE A 97 -10.58 1.49 13.85
CA PHE A 97 -10.95 0.17 13.35
C PHE A 97 -12.38 -0.20 13.78
N THR A 98 -13.06 -0.92 12.90
CA THR A 98 -14.32 -1.60 13.26
C THR A 98 -14.09 -2.65 14.35
N ALA A 99 -15.17 -3.19 14.93
CA ALA A 99 -15.09 -4.32 15.87
C ALA A 99 -14.37 -5.54 15.29
N GLN A 100 -14.37 -5.70 13.97
CA GLN A 100 -13.64 -6.73 13.25
C GLN A 100 -12.16 -6.36 12.99
N ARG A 101 -11.66 -5.26 13.57
CA ARG A 101 -10.30 -4.73 13.38
C ARG A 101 -9.99 -4.43 11.91
N PHE A 102 -10.92 -3.77 11.23
CA PHE A 102 -10.85 -3.42 9.83
C PHE A 102 -11.14 -1.94 9.60
N ILE A 103 -10.51 -1.33 8.63
CA ILE A 103 -10.81 0.02 8.14
C ILE A 103 -10.73 0.05 6.62
N ARG A 104 -11.61 0.80 5.99
CA ARG A 104 -11.62 1.02 4.55
C ARG A 104 -12.04 2.44 4.24
N PHE A 105 -11.46 2.98 3.19
CA PHE A 105 -11.73 4.32 2.70
C PHE A 105 -12.25 4.26 1.27
N ARG A 106 -13.16 5.18 0.93
CA ARG A 106 -13.66 5.37 -0.42
C ARG A 106 -13.95 6.85 -0.64
N SER A 107 -13.60 7.36 -1.80
CA SER A 107 -14.06 8.67 -2.24
C SER A 107 -15.59 8.70 -2.35
N GLN A 108 -16.22 9.78 -1.87
CA GLN A 108 -17.66 10.00 -1.89
C GLN A 108 -18.02 11.44 -2.30
N ASP A 109 -17.03 12.33 -2.41
CA ASP A 109 -17.23 13.76 -2.63
C ASP A 109 -16.04 14.35 -3.39
N GLU A 110 -16.29 14.82 -4.61
CA GLU A 110 -15.28 15.44 -5.48
C GLU A 110 -14.60 16.67 -4.85
N THR A 111 -15.37 17.45 -4.06
CA THR A 111 -14.80 18.64 -3.37
C THR A 111 -13.80 18.21 -2.30
N ALA A 112 -14.10 17.15 -1.55
CA ALA A 112 -13.18 16.58 -0.59
C ALA A 112 -11.93 16.01 -1.29
N ASP A 113 -12.08 15.38 -2.46
CA ASP A 113 -10.99 14.83 -3.25
C ASP A 113 -9.99 15.89 -3.71
N VAL A 114 -10.46 17.01 -4.21
CA VAL A 114 -9.60 18.17 -4.59
C VAL A 114 -8.84 18.71 -3.38
N LYS A 115 -9.51 18.79 -2.23
CA LYS A 115 -8.87 19.25 -0.98
C LYS A 115 -7.81 18.28 -0.51
N LEU A 116 -8.07 16.97 -0.56
CA LEU A 116 -7.12 15.94 -0.16
C LEU A 116 -5.87 15.96 -1.05
N ALA A 117 -6.05 16.01 -2.37
CA ALA A 117 -4.94 16.10 -3.33
C ALA A 117 -4.07 17.37 -3.07
N SER A 118 -4.71 18.51 -2.79
CA SER A 118 -4.03 19.77 -2.46
C SER A 118 -3.21 19.66 -1.16
N LEU A 119 -3.75 19.02 -0.12
CA LEU A 119 -3.04 18.79 1.14
C LEU A 119 -1.83 17.88 0.96
N ILE A 120 -1.95 16.80 0.19
CA ILE A 120 -0.85 15.87 -0.10
C ILE A 120 0.26 16.58 -0.87
N LYS A 121 -0.09 17.37 -1.89
CA LYS A 121 0.87 18.23 -2.63
C LYS A 121 1.60 19.19 -1.70
N LYS A 122 0.86 19.86 -0.79
CA LYS A 122 1.42 20.79 0.18
C LYS A 122 2.36 20.10 1.17
N LEU A 123 1.96 18.92 1.68
CA LEU A 123 2.78 18.11 2.57
C LEU A 123 4.11 17.75 1.90
N TYR A 124 4.07 17.24 0.68
CA TYR A 124 5.28 16.89 -0.07
C TYR A 124 6.18 18.09 -0.30
N LYS A 125 5.62 19.25 -0.68
CA LYS A 125 6.39 20.50 -0.88
C LYS A 125 7.10 20.93 0.40
N VAL A 126 6.42 20.91 1.56
CA VAL A 126 7.01 21.25 2.85
C VAL A 126 8.10 20.25 3.25
N TYR A 127 7.81 18.96 3.09
CA TYR A 127 8.77 17.90 3.41
C TYR A 127 10.07 17.99 2.60
N THR A 128 9.98 18.34 1.31
CA THR A 128 11.16 18.45 0.42
C THR A 128 11.91 19.76 0.55
N ALA A 129 11.25 20.85 0.94
CA ALA A 129 11.89 22.17 1.13
C ALA A 129 12.85 22.17 2.32
N ARG A 130 12.58 21.37 3.37
CA ARG A 130 13.42 21.26 4.56
C ARG A 130 13.67 22.60 5.29
N ASP A 131 12.75 23.58 5.16
CA ASP A 131 12.83 24.84 5.88
C ASP A 131 12.76 24.65 7.41
N VAL A 132 13.20 25.65 8.17
CA VAL A 132 13.16 25.59 9.65
C VAL A 132 11.77 25.21 10.14
N GLY A 133 11.66 24.14 10.95
CA GLY A 133 10.40 23.64 11.48
C GLY A 133 9.55 22.82 10.50
N TYR A 134 10.13 22.40 9.37
CA TYR A 134 9.42 21.59 8.37
C TYR A 134 8.85 20.30 8.96
N GLU A 135 9.51 19.68 9.95
CA GLU A 135 9.03 18.48 10.62
C GLU A 135 7.66 18.71 11.27
N PHE A 136 7.52 19.77 12.04
CA PHE A 136 6.26 20.14 12.68
C PHE A 136 5.19 20.46 11.65
N ARG A 137 5.55 21.19 10.59
CA ARG A 137 4.60 21.54 9.54
C ARG A 137 4.16 20.33 8.73
N THR A 138 5.07 19.41 8.44
CA THR A 138 4.79 18.13 7.77
C THR A 138 3.83 17.29 8.60
N MET A 139 4.08 17.16 9.91
CA MET A 139 3.19 16.44 10.83
C MET A 139 1.82 17.10 10.99
N SER A 140 1.75 18.43 11.02
CA SER A 140 0.48 19.17 11.05
C SER A 140 -0.38 18.85 9.82
N LEU A 141 0.21 18.86 8.63
CA LEU A 141 -0.48 18.53 7.38
C LEU A 141 -0.86 17.04 7.32
N PHE A 142 0.00 16.17 7.82
CA PHE A 142 -0.31 14.75 7.93
C PHE A 142 -1.55 14.49 8.81
N TYR A 143 -1.62 15.10 9.98
CA TYR A 143 -2.80 14.95 10.85
C TYR A 143 -4.07 15.57 10.24
N GLU A 144 -3.96 16.65 9.46
CA GLU A 144 -5.10 17.18 8.70
C GLU A 144 -5.59 16.17 7.65
N ILE A 145 -4.67 15.51 6.94
CA ILE A 145 -5.00 14.43 6.00
C ILE A 145 -5.67 13.25 6.73
N MET A 146 -5.11 12.81 7.86
CA MET A 146 -5.67 11.74 8.68
C MET A 146 -7.09 12.06 9.15
N TYR A 147 -7.32 13.28 9.63
CA TYR A 147 -8.65 13.76 10.02
C TYR A 147 -9.63 13.70 8.86
N MET A 148 -9.23 14.17 7.67
CA MET A 148 -10.07 14.11 6.47
C MET A 148 -10.40 12.66 6.08
N LEU A 149 -9.41 11.77 6.06
CA LEU A 149 -9.62 10.36 5.73
C LEU A 149 -10.66 9.73 6.64
N VAL A 150 -10.51 9.91 7.95
CA VAL A 150 -11.44 9.31 8.93
C VAL A 150 -12.83 9.94 8.86
N LYS A 151 -12.93 11.25 8.65
CA LYS A 151 -14.20 11.97 8.65
C LYS A 151 -15.00 11.81 7.37
N ASN A 152 -14.33 11.92 6.21
CA ASN A 152 -15.01 12.05 4.92
C ASN A 152 -14.94 10.78 4.05
N TYR A 153 -13.96 9.92 4.27
CA TYR A 153 -13.70 8.77 3.39
C TYR A 153 -13.93 7.41 4.05
N ARG A 154 -13.96 7.35 5.39
CA ARG A 154 -14.12 6.09 6.10
C ARG A 154 -15.49 5.48 5.85
N LEU A 155 -15.50 4.22 5.40
CA LEU A 155 -16.72 3.43 5.32
C LEU A 155 -17.12 2.93 6.72
N THR A 156 -18.36 3.14 7.10
CA THR A 156 -18.95 2.64 8.35
C THR A 156 -19.37 1.18 8.25
N GLU A 157 -19.73 0.75 7.03
CA GLU A 157 -20.14 -0.62 6.74
C GLU A 157 -19.25 -1.21 5.64
N VAL A 158 -18.77 -2.42 5.88
CA VAL A 158 -17.94 -3.17 4.94
C VAL A 158 -18.44 -4.60 4.87
N GLN A 159 -18.53 -5.15 3.67
CA GLN A 159 -19.01 -6.51 3.47
C GLN A 159 -18.04 -7.52 4.10
N GLU A 160 -18.59 -8.55 4.77
CA GLU A 160 -17.79 -9.61 5.38
C GLU A 160 -16.83 -10.33 4.42
N LYS A 161 -17.22 -10.42 3.14
CA LYS A 161 -16.35 -11.02 2.09
C LYS A 161 -15.07 -10.22 1.92
N GLU A 162 -15.13 -8.91 1.94
CA GLU A 162 -13.97 -8.02 1.83
C GLU A 162 -13.09 -8.12 3.08
N ILE A 163 -13.70 -8.14 4.26
CA ILE A 163 -12.98 -8.32 5.53
C ILE A 163 -12.23 -9.66 5.53
N ARG A 164 -12.87 -10.75 5.13
CA ARG A 164 -12.23 -12.08 5.05
C ARG A 164 -11.10 -12.11 4.02
N HIS A 165 -11.26 -11.44 2.89
CA HIS A 165 -10.22 -11.35 1.86
C HIS A 165 -9.00 -10.59 2.39
N SER A 166 -9.20 -9.42 2.98
CA SER A 166 -8.13 -8.59 3.54
C SER A 166 -7.37 -9.32 4.66
N ARG A 167 -8.07 -10.00 5.57
CA ARG A 167 -7.42 -10.80 6.64
C ARG A 167 -6.49 -11.90 6.12
N ARG A 168 -6.84 -12.53 4.99
CA ARG A 168 -5.99 -13.57 4.38
C ARG A 168 -4.72 -12.97 3.78
N LEU A 169 -4.82 -11.81 3.14
CA LEU A 169 -3.66 -11.10 2.61
C LEU A 169 -2.79 -10.53 3.75
N ASP A 170 -3.39 -10.03 4.83
CA ASP A 170 -2.67 -9.59 6.02
C ASP A 170 -1.87 -10.75 6.66
N ALA A 171 -2.48 -11.93 6.76
CA ALA A 171 -1.79 -13.12 7.24
C ALA A 171 -0.61 -13.49 6.32
N LEU A 172 -0.81 -13.47 5.01
CA LEU A 172 0.28 -13.74 4.06
C LEU A 172 1.38 -12.66 4.13
N SER A 173 1.01 -11.40 4.30
CA SER A 173 1.97 -10.30 4.47
C SER A 173 2.88 -10.50 5.69
N LYS A 174 2.32 -10.93 6.83
CA LYS A 174 3.11 -11.26 8.03
C LYS A 174 4.09 -12.40 7.78
N ILE A 175 3.63 -13.45 7.11
CA ILE A 175 4.47 -14.60 6.75
C ILE A 175 5.58 -14.19 5.79
N THR A 176 5.28 -13.41 4.76
CA THR A 176 6.28 -12.96 3.78
C THR A 176 7.27 -11.95 4.37
N THR A 177 6.86 -11.16 5.35
CA THR A 177 7.76 -10.29 6.12
C THR A 177 8.72 -11.14 6.96
N TYR A 178 8.21 -12.12 7.72
CA TYR A 178 9.03 -13.06 8.47
C TYR A 178 10.04 -13.79 7.57
N MET A 179 9.61 -14.27 6.40
CA MET A 179 10.51 -14.91 5.42
C MET A 179 11.63 -13.98 4.94
N ARG A 180 11.38 -12.68 4.81
CA ARG A 180 12.41 -11.69 4.45
C ARG A 180 13.39 -11.41 5.57
N GLU A 181 12.91 -11.42 6.82
CA GLU A 181 13.77 -11.21 7.99
C GLU A 181 14.67 -12.41 8.27
N HIS A 182 14.24 -13.63 7.85
CA HIS A 182 14.93 -14.90 8.10
C HIS A 182 15.36 -15.63 6.80
N TYR A 183 15.53 -14.91 5.68
CA TYR A 183 15.78 -15.52 4.36
C TYR A 183 17.03 -16.37 4.28
N ASN A 184 18.03 -16.12 5.11
CA ASN A 184 19.30 -16.84 5.22
C ASN A 184 19.22 -18.13 6.05
N GLU A 185 18.12 -18.37 6.74
CA GLU A 185 17.89 -19.56 7.56
C GLU A 185 17.29 -20.71 6.72
N ASP A 186 17.37 -21.96 7.26
CA ASP A 186 16.70 -23.12 6.63
C ASP A 186 15.19 -23.09 6.93
N LEU A 187 14.48 -22.19 6.24
CA LEU A 187 13.03 -22.07 6.39
C LEU A 187 12.31 -23.21 5.66
N LYS A 188 11.59 -24.04 6.41
CA LYS A 188 10.70 -25.07 5.86
C LYS A 188 9.25 -24.60 5.93
N LEU A 189 8.42 -25.05 4.97
CA LEU A 189 6.99 -24.74 4.95
C LEU A 189 6.29 -25.19 6.24
N SER A 190 6.66 -26.37 6.77
CA SER A 190 6.12 -26.92 8.02
C SER A 190 6.41 -26.02 9.23
N ASP A 191 7.61 -25.45 9.30
CA ASP A 191 8.04 -24.61 10.42
C ASP A 191 7.29 -23.28 10.39
N LEU A 192 7.15 -22.69 9.21
CA LEU A 192 6.31 -21.48 9.02
C LEU A 192 4.84 -21.77 9.33
N ALA A 193 4.30 -22.86 8.83
CA ALA A 193 2.91 -23.23 9.09
C ALA A 193 2.67 -23.37 10.60
N SER A 194 3.57 -24.05 11.32
CA SER A 194 3.52 -24.19 12.78
C SER A 194 3.63 -22.83 13.48
N THR A 195 4.60 -21.99 13.10
CA THR A 195 4.82 -20.66 13.69
C THR A 195 3.60 -19.76 13.60
N PHE A 196 2.90 -19.81 12.46
CA PHE A 196 1.73 -18.96 12.22
C PHE A 196 0.38 -19.64 12.50
N GLY A 197 0.38 -20.87 13.03
CA GLY A 197 -0.83 -21.61 13.42
C GLY A 197 -1.65 -22.12 12.23
N TYR A 198 -0.99 -22.50 11.13
CA TYR A 198 -1.62 -23.06 9.92
C TYR A 198 -1.19 -24.51 9.68
N SER A 199 -1.94 -25.22 8.85
CA SER A 199 -1.45 -26.47 8.25
C SER A 199 -0.62 -26.18 7.00
N ASP A 200 0.34 -27.07 6.67
CA ASP A 200 1.18 -26.99 5.47
C ASP A 200 0.34 -26.86 4.20
N ALA A 201 -0.73 -27.67 4.12
CA ALA A 201 -1.63 -27.65 2.98
C ALA A 201 -2.39 -26.33 2.85
N TYR A 202 -2.78 -25.69 3.96
CA TYR A 202 -3.43 -24.37 3.92
C TYR A 202 -2.45 -23.28 3.49
N LEU A 203 -1.26 -23.26 4.08
CA LEU A 203 -0.23 -22.28 3.75
C LEU A 203 0.23 -22.42 2.29
N SER A 204 0.44 -23.64 1.80
CA SER A 204 0.76 -23.90 0.39
C SER A 204 -0.32 -23.35 -0.56
N ARG A 205 -1.60 -23.60 -0.27
CA ARG A 205 -2.71 -23.04 -1.07
C ARG A 205 -2.76 -21.51 -1.00
N MET A 206 -2.39 -20.91 0.13
CA MET A 206 -2.37 -19.46 0.31
C MET A 206 -1.30 -18.82 -0.59
N PHE A 207 -0.09 -19.38 -0.67
CA PHE A 207 0.94 -18.93 -1.61
C PHE A 207 0.46 -19.07 -3.07
N GLN A 208 -0.05 -20.22 -3.47
CA GLN A 208 -0.57 -20.44 -4.82
C GLN A 208 -1.69 -19.45 -5.19
N LYS A 209 -2.60 -19.19 -4.25
CA LYS A 209 -3.77 -18.35 -4.52
C LYS A 209 -3.43 -16.86 -4.59
N TYR A 210 -2.57 -16.36 -3.69
CA TYR A 210 -2.34 -14.93 -3.52
C TYR A 210 -0.98 -14.46 -4.04
N ALA A 211 0.07 -15.26 -3.90
CA ALA A 211 1.37 -14.96 -4.49
C ALA A 211 1.57 -15.55 -5.90
N LYS A 212 0.65 -16.44 -6.32
CA LYS A 212 0.66 -17.13 -7.64
C LYS A 212 1.90 -17.98 -7.91
N VAL A 213 2.71 -18.20 -6.91
CA VAL A 213 3.88 -19.08 -6.94
C VAL A 213 3.82 -20.03 -5.75
N ASN A 214 4.58 -21.12 -5.80
CA ASN A 214 4.71 -21.98 -4.63
C ASN A 214 5.68 -21.37 -3.61
N TYR A 215 5.62 -21.86 -2.37
CA TYR A 215 6.46 -21.40 -1.27
C TYR A 215 7.98 -21.43 -1.59
N LYS A 216 8.47 -22.51 -2.22
CA LYS A 216 9.90 -22.65 -2.53
C LYS A 216 10.36 -21.57 -3.53
N THR A 217 9.57 -21.36 -4.58
CA THR A 217 9.85 -20.32 -5.57
C THR A 217 9.86 -18.95 -4.90
N TYR A 218 8.87 -18.66 -4.03
CA TYR A 218 8.80 -17.38 -3.33
C TYR A 218 10.03 -17.13 -2.45
N LEU A 219 10.49 -18.15 -1.70
CA LEU A 219 11.70 -18.06 -0.88
C LEU A 219 12.97 -17.88 -1.73
N GLN A 220 13.07 -18.56 -2.87
CA GLN A 220 14.18 -18.36 -3.80
C GLN A 220 14.23 -16.94 -4.36
N ASP A 221 13.09 -16.38 -4.74
CA ASP A 221 12.99 -15.00 -5.23
C ASP A 221 13.43 -13.99 -4.17
N ILE A 222 13.05 -14.19 -2.90
CA ILE A 222 13.56 -13.38 -1.78
C ILE A 222 15.09 -13.50 -1.70
N ARG A 223 15.62 -14.71 -1.66
CA ARG A 223 17.08 -14.94 -1.55
C ARG A 223 17.85 -14.31 -2.68
N MET A 224 17.35 -14.40 -3.90
CA MET A 224 17.97 -13.75 -5.07
C MET A 224 17.95 -12.22 -4.95
N ALA A 225 16.87 -11.62 -4.45
CA ALA A 225 16.75 -10.18 -4.26
C ALA A 225 17.71 -9.61 -3.20
N TYR A 226 18.16 -10.43 -2.25
CA TYR A 226 19.13 -10.04 -1.22
C TYR A 226 20.56 -10.54 -1.47
N ALA A 227 20.80 -11.26 -2.57
CA ALA A 227 22.13 -11.76 -2.95
C ALA A 227 22.94 -10.74 -3.77
N TYR A 228 22.33 -9.61 -4.13
CA TYR A 228 22.90 -8.49 -4.87
C TYR A 228 22.83 -7.21 -4.04
#